data_2bc57e7dafad69080ba427e8f85673af
#
_entry.id   2bc57e7dafad69080ba427e8f85673af
#
_cell.length_a   1.000
_cell.length_b   1.000
_cell.length_c   1.000
_cell.angle_alpha   90.00
_cell.angle_beta   90.00
_cell.angle_gamma   90.00
#
_symmetry.space_group_name_H-M   'P 1'
#
loop_
_entity.id
_entity.type
_entity.pdbx_description
1 polymer ?
#
loop_
_entity_poly.entity_id
_entity_poly.type
_entity_poly.pdbx_seq_one_letter_code
_entity_poly.pdbx_strand_id
1 'polypeptide(L)'
;MNLLSYQDNADDAIAHADPQYHALLRSLFSELQKSCLSKRKRDAFMAQAIAKCRDFELNETDAKNSCKTFIREEKAKETILQKLILRFGDFAIILFLYTALYEVAFDHLLEPVLNKSAIEWAFSLDLSLLVNTVIVYIIAKVLMRLLIRSSSTVNLYYWGVILGCFLAFLGLTYVSRTYLSVSLITMPTLVFIIVCAALAWGSLTLFRIYNNR
;
A
#
# COMPACT_ATOMS: atom_id res chain seq x y z
N MET A 1 0.65 -8.69 -5.58
CA MET A 1 -0.57 -8.91 -4.76
C MET A 1 -1.75 -8.31 -5.50
N ASN A 2 -2.72 -9.13 -5.90
CA ASN A 2 -3.88 -8.65 -6.64
C ASN A 2 -4.87 -7.99 -5.67
N LEU A 3 -4.63 -6.73 -5.31
CA LEU A 3 -5.65 -5.88 -4.68
C LEU A 3 -6.89 -5.80 -5.58
N LEU A 4 -6.67 -5.75 -6.89
CA LEU A 4 -7.72 -5.76 -7.91
C LEU A 4 -8.52 -7.08 -7.88
N SER A 5 -7.87 -8.24 -7.84
CA SER A 5 -8.59 -9.53 -7.80
C SER A 5 -9.38 -9.78 -6.51
N TYR A 6 -8.97 -9.14 -5.40
CA TYR A 6 -9.74 -9.20 -4.16
C TYR A 6 -10.97 -8.30 -4.22
N GLN A 7 -10.83 -7.13 -4.80
CA GLN A 7 -11.92 -6.19 -5.02
C GLN A 7 -12.96 -6.78 -5.97
N ASP A 8 -12.51 -7.39 -7.06
CA ASP A 8 -13.38 -8.07 -8.03
C ASP A 8 -14.22 -9.19 -7.37
N ASN A 9 -13.60 -10.07 -6.57
CA ASN A 9 -14.32 -11.14 -5.88
C ASN A 9 -15.35 -10.63 -4.84
N ALA A 10 -15.04 -9.54 -4.15
CA ALA A 10 -15.98 -8.97 -3.19
C ALA A 10 -17.09 -8.17 -3.87
N ASP A 11 -16.79 -7.46 -4.93
CA ASP A 11 -17.78 -6.74 -5.74
C ASP A 11 -18.72 -7.73 -6.44
N ASP A 12 -18.22 -8.86 -6.94
CA ASP A 12 -19.04 -9.95 -7.47
C ASP A 12 -19.96 -10.56 -6.40
N ALA A 13 -19.42 -10.84 -5.21
CA ALA A 13 -20.21 -11.38 -4.11
C ALA A 13 -21.28 -10.40 -3.63
N ILE A 14 -20.99 -9.11 -3.60
CA ILE A 14 -21.95 -8.05 -3.26
C ILE A 14 -23.00 -7.90 -4.37
N ALA A 15 -22.60 -8.01 -5.64
CA ALA A 15 -23.53 -7.92 -6.79
C ALA A 15 -24.58 -9.04 -6.80
N HIS A 16 -24.27 -10.20 -6.22
CA HIS A 16 -25.20 -11.32 -6.07
C HIS A 16 -26.06 -11.26 -4.80
N ALA A 17 -25.84 -10.27 -3.92
CA ALA A 17 -26.69 -10.02 -2.77
C ALA A 17 -27.93 -9.21 -3.16
N ASP A 18 -28.93 -9.13 -2.26
CA ASP A 18 -30.11 -8.28 -2.49
C ASP A 18 -29.70 -6.81 -2.69
N PRO A 19 -30.17 -6.12 -3.75
CA PRO A 19 -29.83 -4.73 -4.06
C PRO A 19 -29.98 -3.74 -2.91
N GLN A 20 -30.96 -3.96 -2.03
CA GLN A 20 -31.19 -3.09 -0.86
C GLN A 20 -29.99 -3.06 0.09
N TYR A 21 -29.16 -4.11 0.14
CA TYR A 21 -27.99 -4.22 1.02
C TYR A 21 -26.67 -3.80 0.35
N HIS A 22 -26.64 -3.52 -0.95
CA HIS A 22 -25.38 -3.22 -1.67
C HIS A 22 -24.63 -2.04 -1.05
N ALA A 23 -25.31 -0.96 -0.70
CA ALA A 23 -24.68 0.21 -0.09
C ALA A 23 -24.07 -0.12 1.29
N LEU A 24 -24.78 -0.90 2.09
CA LEU A 24 -24.33 -1.35 3.40
C LEU A 24 -23.12 -2.28 3.28
N LEU A 25 -23.19 -3.31 2.43
CA LEU A 25 -22.10 -4.26 2.23
C LEU A 25 -20.83 -3.58 1.71
N ARG A 26 -20.95 -2.62 0.78
CA ARG A 26 -19.80 -1.80 0.32
C ARG A 26 -19.20 -0.96 1.45
N SER A 27 -20.05 -0.40 2.31
CA SER A 27 -19.60 0.35 3.49
C SER A 27 -18.81 -0.55 4.45
N LEU A 28 -19.33 -1.73 4.79
CA LEU A 28 -18.66 -2.72 5.64
C LEU A 28 -17.33 -3.19 5.03
N PHE A 29 -17.33 -3.48 3.74
CA PHE A 29 -16.12 -3.88 3.01
C PHE A 29 -15.04 -2.79 3.04
N SER A 30 -15.42 -1.52 2.82
CA SER A 30 -14.51 -0.37 2.94
C SER A 30 -13.91 -0.24 4.34
N GLU A 31 -14.69 -0.44 5.41
CA GLU A 31 -14.19 -0.41 6.79
C GLU A 31 -13.22 -1.56 7.07
N LEU A 32 -13.52 -2.76 6.58
CA LEU A 32 -12.64 -3.92 6.70
C LEU A 32 -11.33 -3.73 5.94
N GLN A 33 -11.35 -3.14 4.75
CA GLN A 33 -10.13 -2.82 4.00
C GLN A 33 -9.22 -1.83 4.73
N LYS A 34 -9.81 -0.81 5.37
CA LYS A 34 -9.05 0.16 6.18
C LYS A 34 -8.45 -0.45 7.45
N SER A 35 -8.98 -1.57 7.89
CA SER A 35 -8.60 -2.18 9.18
C SER A 35 -7.23 -2.84 9.19
N CYS A 36 -6.61 -3.11 8.04
CA CYS A 36 -5.37 -3.88 7.89
C CYS A 36 -5.44 -5.32 8.45
N LEU A 37 -6.63 -5.90 8.57
CA LEU A 37 -6.79 -7.32 8.93
C LEU A 37 -6.36 -8.23 7.79
N SER A 38 -6.02 -9.50 8.10
CA SER A 38 -5.70 -10.50 7.09
C SER A 38 -6.88 -10.72 6.13
N LYS A 39 -6.58 -11.10 4.88
CA LYS A 39 -7.59 -11.35 3.85
C LYS A 39 -8.63 -12.37 4.33
N ARG A 40 -8.18 -13.48 4.89
CA ARG A 40 -9.05 -14.58 5.36
C ARG A 40 -10.08 -14.09 6.39
N LYS A 41 -9.66 -13.25 7.35
CA LYS A 41 -10.55 -12.71 8.39
C LYS A 41 -11.60 -11.77 7.78
N ARG A 42 -11.19 -10.93 6.83
CA ARG A 42 -12.11 -10.03 6.13
C ARG A 42 -13.14 -10.79 5.30
N ASP A 43 -12.69 -11.82 4.56
CA ASP A 43 -13.56 -12.67 3.76
C ASP A 43 -14.57 -13.44 4.62
N ALA A 44 -14.13 -13.98 5.76
CA ALA A 44 -15.00 -14.66 6.70
C ALA A 44 -16.11 -13.76 7.26
N PHE A 45 -15.77 -12.52 7.63
CA PHE A 45 -16.76 -11.55 8.08
C PHE A 45 -17.75 -11.17 6.97
N MET A 46 -17.25 -10.89 5.75
CA MET A 46 -18.10 -10.55 4.61
C MET A 46 -19.04 -11.70 4.23
N ALA A 47 -18.56 -12.95 4.25
CA ALA A 47 -19.40 -14.11 4.00
C ALA A 47 -20.55 -14.23 5.02
N GLN A 48 -20.28 -13.97 6.31
CA GLN A 48 -21.30 -13.97 7.35
C GLN A 48 -22.30 -12.80 7.14
N ALA A 49 -21.81 -11.60 6.78
CA ALA A 49 -22.67 -10.46 6.51
C ALA A 49 -23.61 -10.73 5.33
N ILE A 50 -23.08 -11.30 4.22
CA ILE A 50 -23.88 -11.68 3.04
C ILE A 50 -24.90 -12.76 3.39
N ALA A 51 -24.54 -13.76 4.21
CA ALA A 51 -25.48 -14.77 4.66
C ALA A 51 -26.66 -14.15 5.43
N LYS A 52 -26.38 -13.25 6.36
CA LYS A 52 -27.43 -12.51 7.11
C LYS A 52 -28.31 -11.63 6.21
N CYS A 53 -27.78 -11.10 5.12
CA CYS A 53 -28.60 -10.41 4.12
C CYS A 53 -29.64 -11.33 3.48
N ARG A 54 -29.28 -12.59 3.21
CA ARG A 54 -30.21 -13.58 2.62
C ARG A 54 -31.37 -13.92 3.57
N ASP A 55 -31.10 -13.90 4.87
CA ASP A 55 -32.09 -14.22 5.90
C ASP A 55 -32.90 -12.97 6.32
N PHE A 56 -32.69 -11.82 5.66
CA PHE A 56 -33.30 -10.52 5.99
C PHE A 56 -33.09 -10.04 7.43
N GLU A 57 -32.07 -10.55 8.11
CA GLU A 57 -31.74 -10.24 9.51
C GLU A 57 -30.72 -9.10 9.68
N LEU A 58 -30.24 -8.51 8.60
CA LEU A 58 -29.18 -7.51 8.68
C LEU A 58 -29.74 -6.09 8.89
N ASN A 59 -29.65 -5.60 10.13
CA ASN A 59 -29.89 -4.20 10.44
C ASN A 59 -28.59 -3.38 10.23
N GLU A 60 -28.70 -2.21 9.61
CA GLU A 60 -27.57 -1.35 9.27
C GLU A 60 -26.74 -0.95 10.50
N THR A 61 -27.38 -0.55 11.59
CA THR A 61 -26.71 -0.12 12.82
C THR A 61 -25.98 -1.27 13.48
N ASP A 62 -26.62 -2.43 13.56
CA ASP A 62 -26.05 -3.63 14.18
C ASP A 62 -24.91 -4.20 13.35
N ALA A 63 -25.02 -4.16 12.02
CA ALA A 63 -23.96 -4.58 11.11
C ALA A 63 -22.70 -3.73 11.25
N LYS A 64 -22.85 -2.40 11.31
CA LYS A 64 -21.74 -1.47 11.51
C LYS A 64 -21.08 -1.64 12.87
N ASN A 65 -21.87 -1.83 13.93
CA ASN A 65 -21.35 -2.06 15.28
C ASN A 65 -20.62 -3.41 15.36
N SER A 66 -21.21 -4.46 14.79
CA SER A 66 -20.60 -5.79 14.72
C SER A 66 -19.28 -5.75 13.95
N CYS A 67 -19.21 -5.02 12.84
CA CYS A 67 -17.97 -4.84 12.08
C CYS A 67 -16.87 -4.16 12.91
N LYS A 68 -17.19 -3.08 13.62
CA LYS A 68 -16.25 -2.38 14.49
C LYS A 68 -15.76 -3.26 15.64
N THR A 69 -16.67 -4.00 16.27
CA THR A 69 -16.36 -4.93 17.36
C THR A 69 -15.45 -6.04 16.86
N PHE A 70 -15.78 -6.66 15.73
CA PHE A 70 -14.97 -7.67 15.08
C PHE A 70 -13.55 -7.16 14.77
N ILE A 71 -13.43 -5.96 14.15
CA ILE A 71 -12.14 -5.35 13.86
C ILE A 71 -11.33 -5.15 15.15
N ARG A 72 -11.95 -4.68 16.22
CA ARG A 72 -11.29 -4.45 17.50
C ARG A 72 -10.79 -5.75 18.14
N GLU A 73 -11.63 -6.77 18.17
CA GLU A 73 -11.30 -8.08 18.74
C GLU A 73 -10.20 -8.77 17.96
N GLU A 74 -10.30 -8.79 16.63
CA GLU A 74 -9.27 -9.43 15.80
C GLU A 74 -7.93 -8.71 15.86
N LYS A 75 -7.92 -7.38 15.93
CA LYS A 75 -6.69 -6.61 16.14
C LYS A 75 -6.06 -6.84 17.52
N ALA A 76 -6.87 -7.10 18.54
CA ALA A 76 -6.36 -7.42 19.88
C ALA A 76 -5.62 -8.77 19.91
N LYS A 77 -6.03 -9.72 19.07
CA LYS A 77 -5.39 -11.05 18.94
C LYS A 77 -4.08 -11.02 18.14
N GLU A 78 -3.84 -9.97 17.35
CA GLU A 78 -2.64 -9.88 16.50
C GLU A 78 -1.40 -9.51 17.33
N THR A 79 -0.30 -10.23 17.10
CA THR A 79 1.00 -9.88 17.66
C THR A 79 1.53 -8.58 17.07
N ILE A 80 2.45 -7.91 17.78
CA ILE A 80 3.10 -6.67 17.30
C ILE A 80 3.76 -6.89 15.94
N LEU A 81 4.42 -8.04 15.77
CA LEU A 81 5.07 -8.39 14.51
C LEU A 81 4.07 -8.53 13.35
N GLN A 82 2.91 -9.18 13.59
CA GLN A 82 1.85 -9.29 12.58
C GLN A 82 1.31 -7.92 12.18
N LYS A 83 1.07 -7.03 13.15
CA LYS A 83 0.63 -5.65 12.89
C LYS A 83 1.63 -4.89 12.03
N LEU A 84 2.93 -5.01 12.31
CA LEU A 84 3.98 -4.37 11.54
C LEU A 84 4.05 -4.93 10.11
N ILE A 85 4.03 -6.26 9.95
CA ILE A 85 4.09 -6.90 8.63
C ILE A 85 2.87 -6.54 7.77
N LEU A 86 1.66 -6.60 8.33
CA LEU A 86 0.44 -6.25 7.59
C LEU A 86 0.35 -4.76 7.25
N ARG A 87 0.93 -3.91 8.08
CA ARG A 87 0.89 -2.46 7.89
C ARG A 87 1.99 -1.94 6.96
N PHE A 88 3.18 -2.50 7.06
CA PHE A 88 4.38 -2.00 6.39
C PHE A 88 4.99 -3.01 5.39
N GLY A 89 4.37 -4.17 5.19
CA GLY A 89 4.92 -5.21 4.32
C GLY A 89 5.13 -4.78 2.86
N ASP A 90 4.36 -3.81 2.39
CA ASP A 90 4.52 -3.21 1.07
C ASP A 90 5.62 -2.11 1.02
N PHE A 91 6.12 -1.66 2.18
CA PHE A 91 7.17 -0.64 2.25
C PHE A 91 8.46 -1.07 1.54
N ALA A 92 8.89 -2.32 1.76
CA ALA A 92 10.10 -2.83 1.13
C ALA A 92 9.97 -2.92 -0.40
N ILE A 93 8.77 -3.18 -0.91
CA ILE A 93 8.49 -3.19 -2.37
C ILE A 93 8.60 -1.78 -2.93
N ILE A 94 8.00 -0.81 -2.27
CA ILE A 94 8.06 0.59 -2.68
C ILE A 94 9.50 1.09 -2.63
N LEU A 95 10.24 0.73 -1.57
CA LEU A 95 11.66 1.04 -1.45
C LEU A 95 12.46 0.44 -2.62
N PHE A 96 12.25 -0.83 -2.92
CA PHE A 96 12.92 -1.50 -4.04
C PHE A 96 12.61 -0.84 -5.38
N LEU A 97 11.33 -0.60 -5.67
CA LEU A 97 10.91 0.04 -6.91
C LEU A 97 11.46 1.46 -7.05
N TYR A 98 11.40 2.23 -5.97
CA TYR A 98 11.95 3.58 -5.96
C TYR A 98 13.46 3.59 -6.22
N THR A 99 14.20 2.79 -5.47
CA THR A 99 15.67 2.75 -5.60
C THR A 99 16.12 2.13 -6.93
N ALA A 100 15.50 1.04 -7.36
CA ALA A 100 15.86 0.38 -8.61
C ALA A 100 15.53 1.21 -9.85
N LEU A 101 14.36 1.83 -9.89
CA LEU A 101 13.90 2.60 -11.06
C LEU A 101 14.53 3.99 -11.11
N TYR A 102 14.63 4.65 -9.99
CA TYR A 102 15.10 6.03 -9.96
C TYR A 102 16.61 6.13 -9.98
N GLU A 103 17.29 5.56 -9.00
CA GLU A 103 18.73 5.78 -8.83
C GLU A 103 19.56 4.99 -9.86
N VAL A 104 19.20 3.75 -10.13
CA VAL A 104 19.97 2.95 -11.09
C VAL A 104 19.69 3.38 -12.53
N ALA A 105 18.43 3.64 -12.88
CA ALA A 105 18.09 3.99 -14.24
C ALA A 105 18.45 5.44 -14.59
N PHE A 106 18.22 6.39 -13.69
CA PHE A 106 18.44 7.79 -13.98
C PHE A 106 19.87 8.24 -13.63
N ASP A 107 20.32 8.03 -12.42
CA ASP A 107 21.58 8.57 -11.96
C ASP A 107 22.79 7.77 -12.47
N HIS A 108 22.66 6.43 -12.58
CA HIS A 108 23.80 5.59 -13.01
C HIS A 108 23.82 5.21 -14.49
N LEU A 109 22.70 5.23 -15.20
CA LEU A 109 22.66 4.90 -16.63
C LEU A 109 22.40 6.12 -17.49
N LEU A 110 21.35 6.87 -17.22
CA LEU A 110 20.91 7.94 -18.10
C LEU A 110 21.81 9.17 -18.00
N GLU A 111 22.13 9.61 -16.80
CA GLU A 111 22.95 10.80 -16.58
C GLU A 111 24.38 10.63 -17.10
N PRO A 112 25.12 9.54 -16.84
CA PRO A 112 26.43 9.31 -17.43
C PRO A 112 26.40 9.22 -18.96
N VAL A 113 25.38 8.59 -19.54
CA VAL A 113 25.23 8.52 -21.01
C VAL A 113 25.01 9.89 -21.61
N LEU A 114 24.14 10.72 -21.00
CA LEU A 114 23.89 12.09 -21.46
C LEU A 114 25.11 12.99 -21.32
N ASN A 115 25.84 12.89 -20.22
CA ASN A 115 26.99 13.72 -19.91
C ASN A 115 28.31 13.15 -20.45
N LYS A 116 28.30 12.00 -21.15
CA LYS A 116 29.47 11.28 -21.62
C LYS A 116 30.51 11.03 -20.51
N SER A 117 30.07 10.85 -19.29
CA SER A 117 30.88 10.55 -18.12
C SER A 117 31.02 9.06 -17.92
N ALA A 118 32.01 8.62 -17.11
CA ALA A 118 32.17 7.22 -16.75
C ALA A 118 31.03 6.79 -15.82
N ILE A 119 30.54 5.55 -16.03
CA ILE A 119 29.50 4.97 -15.15
C ILE A 119 30.16 4.56 -13.84
N GLU A 120 29.74 5.19 -12.74
CA GLU A 120 30.18 4.80 -11.40
C GLU A 120 29.28 3.70 -10.86
N TRP A 121 29.85 2.53 -10.59
CA TRP A 121 29.14 1.37 -10.04
C TRP A 121 29.10 1.36 -8.50
N ALA A 122 29.37 2.50 -7.87
CA ALA A 122 29.28 2.70 -6.44
C ALA A 122 27.97 3.43 -6.11
N PHE A 123 27.16 2.83 -5.25
CA PHE A 123 25.91 3.40 -4.76
C PHE A 123 26.09 3.94 -3.34
N SER A 124 25.68 5.18 -3.13
CA SER A 124 25.72 5.84 -1.83
C SER A 124 24.33 5.85 -1.23
N LEU A 125 24.14 5.15 -0.11
CA LEU A 125 22.90 5.23 0.66
C LEU A 125 22.90 6.53 1.45
N ASP A 126 22.21 7.53 0.93
CA ASP A 126 22.13 8.85 1.54
C ASP A 126 20.90 8.97 2.46
N LEU A 127 20.98 9.86 3.42
CA LEU A 127 19.83 10.17 4.29
C LEU A 127 18.64 10.70 3.48
N SER A 128 18.91 11.44 2.39
CA SER A 128 17.90 11.92 1.47
C SER A 128 17.07 10.80 0.85
N LEU A 129 17.71 9.67 0.49
CA LEU A 129 17.04 8.49 -0.07
C LEU A 129 16.05 7.88 0.92
N LEU A 130 16.45 7.74 2.20
CA LEU A 130 15.56 7.22 3.24
C LEU A 130 14.35 8.12 3.44
N VAL A 131 14.57 9.44 3.52
CA VAL A 131 13.49 10.42 3.67
C VAL A 131 12.56 10.39 2.45
N ASN A 132 13.10 10.37 1.23
CA ASN A 132 12.31 10.28 0.01
C ASN A 132 11.49 9.00 -0.05
N THR A 133 12.05 7.87 0.39
CA THR A 133 11.31 6.61 0.48
C THR A 133 10.11 6.70 1.42
N VAL A 134 10.26 7.36 2.57
CA VAL A 134 9.15 7.59 3.50
C VAL A 134 8.09 8.49 2.87
N ILE A 135 8.51 9.55 2.16
CA ILE A 135 7.59 10.47 1.45
C ILE A 135 6.79 9.70 0.39
N VAL A 136 7.46 8.93 -0.47
CA VAL A 136 6.82 8.09 -1.49
C VAL A 136 5.82 7.12 -0.86
N TYR A 137 6.20 6.49 0.25
CA TYR A 137 5.32 5.56 0.96
C TYR A 137 4.05 6.25 1.48
N ILE A 138 4.18 7.44 2.10
CA ILE A 138 3.04 8.20 2.60
C ILE A 138 2.12 8.60 1.44
N ILE A 139 2.69 9.13 0.35
CA ILE A 139 1.93 9.53 -0.84
C ILE A 139 1.20 8.34 -1.45
N ALA A 140 1.89 7.20 -1.62
CA ALA A 140 1.28 5.97 -2.14
C ALA A 140 0.11 5.49 -1.26
N LYS A 141 0.25 5.54 0.08
CA LYS A 141 -0.84 5.19 1.01
C LYS A 141 -2.03 6.15 0.92
N VAL A 142 -1.77 7.44 0.75
CA VAL A 142 -2.84 8.45 0.55
C VAL A 142 -3.57 8.18 -0.77
N LEU A 143 -2.83 8.00 -1.87
CA LEU A 143 -3.41 7.72 -3.19
C LEU A 143 -4.22 6.41 -3.19
N MET A 144 -3.69 5.34 -2.58
CA MET A 144 -4.42 4.08 -2.46
C MET A 144 -5.73 4.23 -1.67
N ARG A 145 -5.72 5.01 -0.57
CA ARG A 145 -6.95 5.28 0.20
C ARG A 145 -7.99 6.06 -0.62
N LEU A 146 -7.54 6.99 -1.43
CA LEU A 146 -8.41 7.76 -2.31
C LEU A 146 -8.99 6.88 -3.42
N LEU A 147 -8.18 6.04 -4.07
CA LEU A 147 -8.63 5.10 -5.11
C LEU A 147 -9.67 4.11 -4.57
N ILE A 148 -9.45 3.55 -3.37
CA ILE A 148 -10.41 2.64 -2.72
C ILE A 148 -11.72 3.36 -2.37
N ARG A 149 -11.68 4.66 -2.08
CA ARG A 149 -12.88 5.44 -1.73
C ARG A 149 -13.69 5.86 -2.96
N SER A 150 -13.05 5.94 -4.13
CA SER A 150 -13.65 6.43 -5.38
C SER A 150 -14.24 5.28 -6.19
N SER A 151 -15.40 4.78 -5.81
CA SER A 151 -16.00 3.64 -6.54
C SER A 151 -16.86 4.02 -7.77
N SER A 152 -17.07 5.28 -8.12
CA SER A 152 -18.00 5.55 -9.25
C SER A 152 -17.84 6.84 -10.06
N THR A 153 -17.09 7.83 -9.62
CA THR A 153 -16.90 9.04 -10.45
C THR A 153 -15.49 9.61 -10.28
N VAL A 154 -14.70 9.58 -11.34
CA VAL A 154 -13.43 10.33 -11.43
C VAL A 154 -13.79 11.82 -11.47
N ASN A 155 -13.85 12.46 -10.32
CA ASN A 155 -14.18 13.86 -10.19
C ASN A 155 -12.90 14.72 -10.29
N LEU A 156 -13.00 15.96 -10.75
CA LEU A 156 -11.91 16.95 -10.84
C LEU A 156 -11.11 17.05 -9.53
N TYR A 157 -11.75 16.84 -8.40
CA TYR A 157 -11.12 16.78 -7.08
C TYR A 157 -10.01 15.71 -6.98
N TYR A 158 -10.20 14.52 -7.55
CA TYR A 158 -9.18 13.46 -7.52
C TYR A 158 -7.95 13.82 -8.33
N TRP A 159 -8.14 14.41 -9.50
CA TRP A 159 -7.03 14.92 -10.31
C TRP A 159 -6.27 16.03 -9.58
N GLY A 160 -6.95 16.92 -8.88
CA GLY A 160 -6.33 17.94 -8.03
C GLY A 160 -5.48 17.34 -6.91
N VAL A 161 -5.98 16.30 -6.24
CA VAL A 161 -5.21 15.60 -5.19
C VAL A 161 -4.01 14.85 -5.76
N ILE A 162 -4.16 14.16 -6.89
CA ILE A 162 -3.03 13.47 -7.55
C ILE A 162 -1.96 14.48 -7.96
N LEU A 163 -2.33 15.58 -8.59
CA LEU A 163 -1.42 16.65 -8.96
C LEU A 163 -0.74 17.28 -7.74
N GLY A 164 -1.51 17.55 -6.68
CA GLY A 164 -0.98 18.06 -5.40
C GLY A 164 0.03 17.11 -4.76
N CYS A 165 -0.26 15.81 -4.72
CA CYS A 165 0.68 14.80 -4.25
C CYS A 165 1.95 14.75 -5.11
N PHE A 166 1.83 14.86 -6.43
CA PHE A 166 2.97 14.86 -7.34
C PHE A 166 3.85 16.11 -7.14
N LEU A 167 3.26 17.29 -7.03
CA LEU A 167 3.99 18.52 -6.76
C LEU A 167 4.67 18.52 -5.38
N ALA A 168 3.97 18.01 -4.37
CA ALA A 168 4.54 17.82 -3.03
C ALA A 168 5.73 16.86 -3.06
N PHE A 169 5.61 15.75 -3.81
CA PHE A 169 6.71 14.81 -4.00
C PHE A 169 7.93 15.50 -4.64
N LEU A 170 7.75 16.22 -5.73
CA LEU A 170 8.85 16.92 -6.41
C LEU A 170 9.52 17.95 -5.47
N GLY A 171 8.72 18.77 -4.80
CA GLY A 171 9.24 19.78 -3.86
C GLY A 171 10.00 19.18 -2.69
N LEU A 172 9.44 18.16 -2.04
CA LEU A 172 10.07 17.50 -0.91
C LEU A 172 11.33 16.72 -1.32
N THR A 173 11.32 16.07 -2.49
CA THR A 173 12.50 15.38 -3.03
C THR A 173 13.62 16.38 -3.32
N TYR A 174 13.30 17.53 -3.93
CA TYR A 174 14.28 18.58 -4.18
C TYR A 174 14.89 19.11 -2.88
N VAL A 175 14.06 19.42 -1.88
CA VAL A 175 14.53 19.90 -0.56
C VAL A 175 15.39 18.84 0.12
N SER A 176 14.95 17.58 0.13
CA SER A 176 15.70 16.51 0.80
C SER A 176 17.07 16.28 0.14
N ARG A 177 17.15 16.32 -1.18
CA ARG A 177 18.44 16.20 -1.90
C ARG A 177 19.39 17.36 -1.62
N THR A 178 18.84 18.57 -1.52
CA THR A 178 19.66 19.77 -1.29
C THR A 178 20.22 19.83 0.14
N TYR A 179 19.44 19.41 1.15
CA TYR A 179 19.81 19.59 2.56
C TYR A 179 20.22 18.29 3.28
N LEU A 180 19.88 17.12 2.73
CA LEU A 180 20.10 15.82 3.39
C LEU A 180 21.01 14.89 2.61
N SER A 181 21.89 15.42 1.76
CA SER A 181 22.86 14.65 0.97
C SER A 181 24.02 14.09 1.81
N VAL A 182 23.73 13.60 3.01
CA VAL A 182 24.73 12.96 3.88
C VAL A 182 24.80 11.48 3.54
N SER A 183 25.93 11.06 3.01
CA SER A 183 26.22 9.64 2.73
C SER A 183 26.36 8.86 4.02
N LEU A 184 25.52 7.83 4.19
CA LEU A 184 25.53 6.95 5.35
C LEU A 184 26.40 5.72 5.10
N ILE A 185 26.24 5.08 3.95
CA ILE A 185 26.95 3.86 3.56
C ILE A 185 27.16 3.88 2.06
N THR A 186 28.39 3.60 1.61
CA THR A 186 28.71 3.41 0.19
C THR A 186 28.93 1.93 -0.08
N MET A 187 28.25 1.38 -1.09
CA MET A 187 28.36 -0.02 -1.47
C MET A 187 28.26 -0.18 -3.00
N PRO A 188 28.73 -1.31 -3.57
CA PRO A 188 28.52 -1.56 -4.99
C PRO A 188 27.02 -1.60 -5.33
N THR A 189 26.64 -0.92 -6.42
CA THR A 189 25.23 -0.80 -6.88
C THR A 189 24.54 -2.17 -7.01
N LEU A 190 25.27 -3.17 -7.49
CA LEU A 190 24.76 -4.54 -7.66
C LEU A 190 24.40 -5.19 -6.32
N VAL A 191 25.24 -5.01 -5.31
CA VAL A 191 24.99 -5.51 -3.94
C VAL A 191 23.75 -4.84 -3.36
N PHE A 192 23.60 -3.53 -3.54
CA PHE A 192 22.44 -2.79 -3.08
C PHE A 192 21.14 -3.31 -3.71
N ILE A 193 21.12 -3.53 -5.04
CA ILE A 193 19.96 -4.08 -5.75
C ILE A 193 19.58 -5.46 -5.21
N ILE A 194 20.57 -6.34 -5.00
CA ILE A 194 20.33 -7.70 -4.47
C ILE A 194 19.73 -7.62 -3.07
N VAL A 195 20.24 -6.76 -2.20
CA VAL A 195 19.73 -6.57 -0.83
C VAL A 195 18.29 -6.04 -0.88
N CYS A 196 17.99 -5.04 -1.69
CA CYS A 196 16.65 -4.52 -1.87
C CYS A 196 15.67 -5.57 -2.41
N ALA A 197 16.10 -6.36 -3.40
CA ALA A 197 15.32 -7.46 -3.96
C ALA A 197 15.02 -8.55 -2.91
N ALA A 198 16.01 -8.92 -2.12
CA ALA A 198 15.87 -9.90 -1.04
C ALA A 198 14.90 -9.39 0.05
N LEU A 199 15.01 -8.13 0.45
CA LEU A 199 14.10 -7.50 1.41
C LEU A 199 12.66 -7.42 0.86
N ALA A 200 12.50 -7.02 -0.40
CA ALA A 200 11.19 -6.96 -1.04
C ALA A 200 10.57 -8.37 -1.13
N TRP A 201 11.33 -9.36 -1.56
CA TRP A 201 10.85 -10.75 -1.67
C TRP A 201 10.51 -11.33 -0.30
N GLY A 202 11.36 -11.13 0.70
CA GLY A 202 11.13 -11.56 2.08
C GLY A 202 9.88 -10.92 2.67
N SER A 203 9.70 -9.59 2.51
CA SER A 203 8.51 -8.89 3.01
C SER A 203 7.23 -9.34 2.32
N LEU A 204 7.27 -9.57 0.99
CA LEU A 204 6.14 -10.15 0.23
C LEU A 204 5.76 -11.53 0.72
N THR A 205 6.75 -12.37 0.95
CA THR A 205 6.53 -13.74 1.42
C THR A 205 5.91 -13.74 2.81
N LEU A 206 6.46 -12.95 3.74
CA LEU A 206 5.91 -12.78 5.07
C LEU A 206 4.49 -12.19 5.02
N PHE A 207 4.28 -11.16 4.20
CA PHE A 207 2.94 -10.58 4.02
C PHE A 207 1.94 -11.61 3.51
N ARG A 208 2.31 -12.44 2.52
CA ARG A 208 1.44 -13.51 2.01
C ARG A 208 1.10 -14.54 3.09
N ILE A 209 2.09 -14.97 3.87
CA ILE A 209 1.88 -15.93 4.96
C ILE A 209 0.89 -15.37 5.98
N TYR A 210 1.08 -14.13 6.43
CA TYR A 210 0.21 -13.53 7.45
C TYR A 210 -1.15 -13.09 6.90
N ASN A 211 -1.24 -12.74 5.62
CA ASN A 211 -2.50 -12.35 4.99
C ASN A 211 -3.41 -13.56 4.71
N ASN A 212 -2.83 -14.76 4.59
CA ASN A 212 -3.57 -16.00 4.36
C ASN A 212 -3.86 -16.79 5.64
N ARG A 213 -3.31 -16.37 6.78
CA ARG A 213 -3.65 -16.90 8.11
C ARG A 213 -4.82 -16.14 8.70
#